data_5421b45c2ea7f94bff895a0ea40c2bdd
#
_entry.id   5421b45c2ea7f94bff895a0ea40c2bdd
#
_cell.length_a   1.000
_cell.length_b   1.000
_cell.length_c   1.000
_cell.angle_alpha   90.00
_cell.angle_beta   90.00
_cell.angle_gamma   90.00
#
_symmetry.space_group_name_H-M   'P 1'
#
loop_
_entity.id
_entity.type
_entity.pdbx_description
1 polymer ?
#
loop_
_entity_poly.entity_id
_entity_poly.type
_entity_poly.pdbx_seq_one_letter_code
_entity_poly.pdbx_strand_id
1 'polypeptide(L)'
;HCSVRRQRQMCIRDRDLPRVALPDTDDWGDKMQWIRSENVPGAFPFTAGVFPFKREDEIPLRMFAGEGSAERTNKRFHFLSEGQPFNRLSTAFDSPSLYGRDPQTRLDIFGKVCESGVSISTVDEMDTLFEGFDLCAPNTSTSKTINGNYWWHLAAFFNVAIKQQVRKFEKEN
;
A
#
# COMPACT_ATOMS: atom_id res chain seq x y z
N HIS A 1 1.93 -11.56 -26.00
CA HIS A 1 3.39 -11.34 -25.95
C HIS A 1 3.77 -9.85 -25.91
N CYS A 2 3.00 -8.97 -26.56
CA CYS A 2 3.30 -7.53 -26.60
C CYS A 2 2.97 -6.81 -25.27
N SER A 3 1.94 -7.24 -24.56
CA SER A 3 1.52 -6.59 -23.30
C SER A 3 2.51 -6.81 -22.14
N VAL A 4 3.11 -7.99 -22.09
CA VAL A 4 4.11 -8.32 -21.06
C VAL A 4 5.42 -7.55 -21.27
N ARG A 5 5.78 -7.27 -22.52
CA ARG A 5 6.93 -6.41 -22.83
C ARG A 5 6.70 -4.95 -22.41
N ARG A 6 5.51 -4.40 -22.68
CA ARG A 6 5.15 -3.03 -22.27
C ARG A 6 5.13 -2.87 -20.75
N GLN A 7 4.59 -3.84 -20.05
CA GLN A 7 4.51 -3.80 -18.60
C GLN A 7 5.90 -3.89 -17.96
N ARG A 8 6.83 -4.65 -18.53
CA ARG A 8 8.22 -4.70 -18.07
C ARG A 8 8.98 -3.41 -18.39
N GLN A 9 8.75 -2.79 -19.54
CA GLN A 9 9.37 -1.51 -19.90
C GLN A 9 8.87 -0.36 -19.02
N MET A 10 7.59 -0.32 -18.66
CA MET A 10 7.05 0.66 -17.72
C MET A 10 7.64 0.54 -16.30
N CYS A 11 8.02 -0.68 -15.90
CA CYS A 11 8.58 -0.92 -14.56
C CYS A 11 10.10 -0.68 -14.49
N ILE A 12 10.81 -0.60 -15.62
CA ILE A 12 12.27 -0.63 -15.67
C ILE A 12 12.86 0.70 -16.23
N ARG A 13 12.03 1.70 -16.53
CA ARG A 13 12.47 3.02 -17.02
C ARG A 13 13.52 2.95 -18.11
N ASP A 14 13.18 2.39 -19.25
CA ASP A 14 14.01 2.42 -20.47
C ASP A 14 15.48 1.97 -20.30
N ARG A 15 15.77 1.19 -19.26
CA ARG A 15 17.06 0.51 -19.14
C ARG A 15 17.00 -0.79 -19.92
N ASP A 16 17.95 -1.00 -20.79
CA ASP A 16 18.16 -2.29 -21.45
C ASP A 16 18.71 -3.29 -20.44
N LEU A 17 17.83 -4.12 -19.94
CA LEU A 17 18.21 -5.17 -19.02
C LEU A 17 18.13 -6.52 -19.72
N PRO A 18 19.14 -7.38 -19.61
CA PRO A 18 19.08 -8.70 -20.19
C PRO A 18 17.91 -9.48 -19.60
N ARG A 19 17.19 -10.18 -20.46
CA ARG A 19 16.03 -10.96 -20.04
C ARG A 19 16.41 -12.11 -19.09
N VAL A 20 17.59 -12.63 -19.29
CA VAL A 20 18.23 -13.65 -18.46
C VAL A 20 19.69 -13.24 -18.35
N ALA A 21 20.23 -13.13 -17.15
CA ALA A 21 21.66 -12.95 -16.98
C ALA A 21 22.35 -14.27 -17.33
N LEU A 22 23.38 -14.22 -18.15
CA LEU A 22 24.16 -15.38 -18.49
C LEU A 22 25.31 -15.52 -17.49
N PRO A 23 25.67 -16.74 -17.08
CA PRO A 23 26.83 -16.94 -16.24
C PRO A 23 28.10 -16.69 -17.04
N ASP A 24 29.04 -16.04 -16.41
CA ASP A 24 30.39 -15.86 -16.94
C ASP A 24 31.29 -16.99 -16.42
N THR A 25 30.97 -18.21 -16.84
CA THR A 25 31.65 -19.41 -16.38
C THR A 25 31.87 -20.38 -17.56
N ASP A 26 33.06 -20.95 -17.62
CA ASP A 26 33.37 -21.96 -18.62
C ASP A 26 33.24 -23.40 -18.13
N ASP A 27 33.32 -23.59 -16.81
CA ASP A 27 33.24 -24.90 -16.20
C ASP A 27 31.80 -25.47 -16.13
N TRP A 28 31.68 -26.77 -16.33
CA TRP A 28 30.42 -27.48 -16.31
C TRP A 28 29.81 -27.54 -14.90
N GLY A 29 30.65 -27.60 -13.88
CA GLY A 29 30.20 -27.60 -12.49
C GLY A 29 29.48 -26.32 -12.12
N ASP A 30 30.06 -25.20 -12.47
CA ASP A 30 29.50 -23.87 -12.23
C ASP A 30 28.21 -23.65 -13.05
N LYS A 31 28.18 -24.10 -14.30
CA LYS A 31 26.96 -24.06 -15.13
C LYS A 31 25.81 -24.86 -14.51
N MET A 32 26.14 -26.03 -13.97
CA MET A 32 25.16 -26.87 -13.29
C MET A 32 24.65 -26.21 -12.00
N GLN A 33 25.54 -25.62 -11.23
CA GLN A 33 25.16 -24.89 -10.03
C GLN A 33 24.29 -23.68 -10.37
N TRP A 34 24.61 -22.95 -11.41
CA TRP A 34 23.83 -21.83 -11.90
C TRP A 34 22.42 -22.26 -12.31
N ILE A 35 22.28 -23.34 -13.10
CA ILE A 35 20.97 -23.86 -13.48
C ILE A 35 20.14 -24.29 -12.26
N ARG A 36 20.75 -24.89 -11.26
CA ARG A 36 20.07 -25.33 -10.04
C ARG A 36 19.66 -24.15 -9.15
N SER A 37 20.37 -23.04 -9.22
CA SER A 37 20.10 -21.84 -8.41
C SER A 37 19.10 -20.89 -9.06
N GLU A 38 18.67 -21.16 -10.27
CA GLU A 38 17.84 -20.22 -11.07
C GLU A 38 16.59 -19.74 -10.34
N ASN A 39 15.99 -20.58 -9.55
CA ASN A 39 14.75 -20.26 -8.83
C ASN A 39 14.92 -20.16 -7.30
N VAL A 40 16.14 -20.10 -6.84
CA VAL A 40 16.42 -19.99 -5.41
C VAL A 40 16.34 -18.52 -4.97
N PRO A 41 15.54 -18.16 -3.97
CA PRO A 41 15.48 -16.80 -3.44
C PRO A 41 16.87 -16.28 -3.07
N GLY A 42 17.22 -15.07 -3.54
CA GLY A 42 18.55 -14.46 -3.35
C GLY A 42 19.59 -14.90 -4.35
N ALA A 43 19.32 -15.91 -5.17
CA ALA A 43 20.20 -16.38 -6.24
C ALA A 43 19.70 -15.92 -7.62
N PHE A 44 20.59 -16.07 -8.57
CA PHE A 44 20.34 -15.72 -9.97
C PHE A 44 19.08 -16.38 -10.54
N PRO A 45 18.45 -15.73 -11.52
CA PRO A 45 18.49 -14.31 -11.89
C PRO A 45 17.37 -13.57 -11.20
N PHE A 46 16.58 -14.30 -10.51
CA PHE A 46 15.21 -13.97 -10.19
C PHE A 46 15.10 -12.90 -9.12
N THR A 47 15.72 -13.09 -8.01
CA THR A 47 15.68 -12.14 -6.91
C THR A 47 16.63 -10.98 -7.10
N ALA A 48 17.72 -11.19 -7.79
CA ALA A 48 18.60 -10.12 -8.22
C ALA A 48 17.91 -9.16 -9.20
N GLY A 49 16.91 -9.64 -9.95
CA GLY A 49 16.15 -8.82 -10.87
C GLY A 49 15.20 -7.84 -10.19
N VAL A 50 14.67 -8.16 -9.03
CA VAL A 50 13.67 -7.31 -8.38
C VAL A 50 14.32 -6.09 -7.73
N PHE A 51 15.41 -6.25 -6.99
CA PHE A 51 16.07 -5.18 -6.25
C PHE A 51 17.07 -4.39 -7.09
N PRO A 52 17.99 -5.00 -7.86
CA PRO A 52 18.94 -4.26 -8.70
C PRO A 52 18.27 -3.43 -9.79
N PHE A 53 17.06 -3.83 -10.21
CA PHE A 53 16.30 -3.12 -11.24
C PHE A 53 15.35 -2.10 -10.68
N LYS A 54 15.28 -1.97 -9.37
CA LYS A 54 14.52 -0.93 -8.72
C LYS A 54 15.07 0.44 -9.11
N ARG A 55 14.20 1.37 -9.40
CA ARG A 55 14.57 2.76 -9.71
C ARG A 55 15.14 3.42 -8.45
N GLU A 56 16.13 4.28 -8.60
CA GLU A 56 16.69 5.04 -7.49
C GLU A 56 15.64 5.96 -6.85
N ASP A 57 14.76 6.50 -7.69
CA ASP A 57 13.64 7.38 -7.32
C ASP A 57 12.29 6.65 -7.26
N GLU A 58 12.29 5.33 -7.14
CA GLU A 58 11.07 4.56 -7.07
C GLU A 58 10.39 4.76 -5.72
N ILE A 59 9.16 5.23 -5.82
CA ILE A 59 8.32 5.46 -4.66
C ILE A 59 7.78 4.13 -4.16
N PRO A 60 7.73 3.90 -2.85
CA PRO A 60 7.10 2.71 -2.30
C PRO A 60 5.69 2.52 -2.86
N LEU A 61 5.43 1.38 -3.48
CA LEU A 61 4.16 1.12 -4.17
C LEU A 61 2.98 1.02 -3.21
N ARG A 62 3.22 0.67 -1.95
CA ARG A 62 2.19 0.57 -0.91
C ARG A 62 2.72 1.01 0.42
N MET A 63 1.97 1.88 1.05
CA MET A 63 2.08 2.19 2.45
C MET A 63 0.91 1.52 3.16
N PHE A 64 1.21 0.50 3.96
CA PHE A 64 0.22 -0.10 4.82
C PHE A 64 0.26 0.59 6.18
N ALA A 65 -0.87 1.12 6.58
CA ALA A 65 -1.07 1.57 7.93
C ALA A 65 -2.43 1.08 8.42
N GLY A 66 -2.50 0.74 9.66
CA GLY A 66 -3.68 0.24 10.30
C GLY A 66 -3.30 -0.33 11.64
N GLU A 67 -3.17 0.54 12.63
CA GLU A 67 -2.91 0.16 14.02
C GLU A 67 -3.51 1.20 14.96
N GLY A 68 -4.13 0.73 16.00
CA GLY A 68 -4.64 1.59 17.04
C GLY A 68 -5.81 2.46 16.59
N SER A 69 -5.82 3.69 17.07
CA SER A 69 -6.84 4.68 16.73
C SER A 69 -6.61 5.34 15.36
N ALA A 70 -7.64 6.06 14.90
CA ALA A 70 -7.57 6.85 13.67
C ALA A 70 -6.39 7.85 13.68
N GLU A 71 -6.19 8.55 14.80
CA GLU A 71 -5.12 9.55 14.93
C GLU A 71 -3.73 8.91 14.86
N ARG A 72 -3.56 7.73 15.45
CA ARG A 72 -2.28 7.02 15.41
C ARG A 72 -1.94 6.58 13.99
N THR A 73 -2.91 6.04 13.29
CA THR A 73 -2.76 5.64 11.89
C THR A 73 -2.55 6.85 10.98
N ASN A 74 -3.26 7.96 11.21
CA ASN A 74 -3.05 9.21 10.49
C ASN A 74 -1.62 9.73 10.65
N LYS A 75 -1.08 9.79 11.87
CA LYS A 75 0.31 10.17 12.11
C LYS A 75 1.30 9.29 11.34
N ARG A 76 1.02 8.00 11.27
CA ARG A 76 1.83 7.07 10.49
C ARG A 76 1.74 7.35 8.99
N PHE A 77 0.56 7.67 8.48
CA PHE A 77 0.41 8.09 7.08
C PHE A 77 1.23 9.33 6.77
N HIS A 78 1.19 10.35 7.61
CA HIS A 78 2.00 11.57 7.44
C HIS A 78 3.49 11.26 7.46
N PHE A 79 3.95 10.48 8.43
CA PHE A 79 5.35 10.07 8.52
C PHE A 79 5.85 9.33 7.27
N LEU A 80 5.04 8.41 6.75
CA LEU A 80 5.38 7.63 5.55
C LEU A 80 5.27 8.41 4.24
N SER A 81 4.46 9.47 4.22
CA SER A 81 4.26 10.34 3.05
C SER A 81 5.24 11.49 2.99
N GLU A 82 5.99 11.73 4.05
CA GLU A 82 6.94 12.84 4.13
C GLU A 82 7.98 12.74 3.03
N GLY A 83 8.13 13.83 2.25
CA GLY A 83 9.07 13.88 1.12
C GLY A 83 8.69 13.05 -0.09
N GLN A 84 7.52 12.41 -0.10
CA GLN A 84 7.06 11.63 -1.25
C GLN A 84 6.21 12.48 -2.21
N PRO A 85 6.40 12.36 -3.54
CA PRO A 85 5.59 13.09 -4.52
C PRO A 85 4.15 12.55 -4.66
N PHE A 86 3.86 11.37 -4.11
CA PHE A 86 2.55 10.73 -4.14
C PHE A 86 2.18 10.18 -2.77
N ASN A 87 0.91 10.29 -2.43
CA ASN A 87 0.34 9.72 -1.21
C ASN A 87 -0.41 8.44 -1.56
N ARG A 88 0.04 7.32 -1.02
CA ARG A 88 -0.64 6.03 -1.20
C ARG A 88 -1.11 5.52 0.16
N LEU A 89 -2.35 5.83 0.47
CA LEU A 89 -2.95 5.58 1.76
C LEU A 89 -3.67 4.23 1.76
N SER A 90 -2.93 3.17 2.05
CA SER A 90 -3.50 1.82 2.19
C SER A 90 -3.88 1.58 3.62
N THR A 91 -5.16 1.32 3.87
CA THR A 91 -5.71 1.15 5.21
C THR A 91 -6.11 -0.30 5.44
N ALA A 92 -5.60 -0.88 6.52
CA ALA A 92 -6.09 -2.12 7.09
C ALA A 92 -6.98 -1.79 8.28
N PHE A 93 -8.18 -2.37 8.33
CA PHE A 93 -9.12 -2.20 9.43
C PHE A 93 -9.04 -3.39 10.39
N ASP A 94 -9.32 -3.16 11.65
CA ASP A 94 -9.41 -4.21 12.66
C ASP A 94 -10.64 -5.10 12.46
N SER A 95 -10.67 -6.22 13.16
CA SER A 95 -11.77 -7.20 13.02
C SER A 95 -13.15 -6.61 13.32
N PRO A 96 -13.37 -5.83 14.41
CA PRO A 96 -14.66 -5.19 14.65
C PRO A 96 -15.12 -4.32 13.49
N SER A 97 -14.25 -3.43 12.98
CA SER A 97 -14.57 -2.56 11.85
C SER A 97 -14.89 -3.35 10.59
N LEU A 98 -14.12 -4.41 10.28
CA LEU A 98 -14.34 -5.28 9.12
C LEU A 98 -15.71 -5.97 9.13
N TYR A 99 -16.23 -6.28 10.30
CA TYR A 99 -17.52 -6.95 10.48
C TYR A 99 -18.68 -6.00 10.81
N GLY A 100 -18.43 -4.68 10.80
CA GLY A 100 -19.46 -3.68 11.13
C GLY A 100 -19.92 -3.76 12.56
N ARG A 101 -19.00 -4.02 13.47
CA ARG A 101 -19.24 -4.05 14.91
C ARG A 101 -18.58 -2.87 15.58
N ASP A 102 -19.24 -2.34 16.58
CA ASP A 102 -18.65 -1.31 17.42
C ASP A 102 -17.58 -1.88 18.35
N PRO A 103 -16.55 -1.10 18.68
CA PRO A 103 -15.57 -1.49 19.68
C PRO A 103 -16.24 -1.62 21.04
N GLN A 104 -16.11 -2.78 21.68
CA GLN A 104 -16.71 -3.10 22.97
C GLN A 104 -15.74 -3.89 23.84
N THR A 105 -15.98 -3.87 25.14
CA THR A 105 -15.18 -4.62 26.13
C THR A 105 -15.61 -6.08 26.29
N ARG A 106 -16.42 -6.62 25.39
CA ARG A 106 -16.88 -8.01 25.43
C ARG A 106 -15.71 -8.99 25.27
N LEU A 107 -15.81 -10.13 25.93
CA LEU A 107 -14.75 -11.16 25.89
C LEU A 107 -14.48 -11.72 24.50
N ASP A 108 -15.49 -11.79 23.63
CA ASP A 108 -15.37 -12.31 22.27
C ASP A 108 -14.63 -11.36 21.31
N ILE A 109 -14.56 -10.09 21.64
CA ILE A 109 -13.84 -9.07 20.86
C ILE A 109 -12.66 -8.46 21.62
N PHE A 110 -12.45 -8.88 22.88
CA PHE A 110 -11.32 -8.44 23.67
C PHE A 110 -10.00 -8.77 22.96
N GLY A 111 -9.11 -7.80 22.89
CA GLY A 111 -7.83 -7.94 22.17
C GLY A 111 -7.93 -7.88 20.64
N LYS A 112 -9.13 -7.69 20.05
CA LYS A 112 -9.30 -7.56 18.59
C LYS A 112 -9.52 -6.12 18.15
N VAL A 113 -9.85 -5.23 19.08
CA VAL A 113 -10.01 -3.80 18.82
C VAL A 113 -8.62 -3.18 18.66
N CYS A 114 -8.42 -2.42 17.59
CA CYS A 114 -7.14 -1.80 17.25
C CYS A 114 -5.99 -2.78 16.96
N GLU A 115 -6.28 -4.07 16.86
CA GLU A 115 -5.29 -5.09 16.51
C GLU A 115 -5.38 -5.45 15.03
N SER A 116 -4.23 -5.62 14.38
CA SER A 116 -4.12 -5.94 12.95
C SER A 116 -4.80 -4.94 12.02
N GLY A 117 -5.10 -3.75 12.50
CA GLY A 117 -5.76 -2.72 11.74
C GLY A 117 -6.22 -1.55 12.61
N VAL A 118 -6.67 -0.49 11.96
CA VAL A 118 -7.25 0.67 12.62
C VAL A 118 -8.71 0.41 12.96
N SER A 119 -9.13 0.82 14.15
CA SER A 119 -10.53 0.77 14.56
C SER A 119 -11.26 2.01 14.06
N ILE A 120 -12.27 1.82 13.23
CA ILE A 120 -13.12 2.88 12.67
C ILE A 120 -14.58 2.45 12.77
N SER A 121 -15.34 3.15 13.57
CA SER A 121 -16.77 2.91 13.80
C SER A 121 -17.66 4.10 13.43
N THR A 122 -17.08 5.28 13.31
CA THR A 122 -17.79 6.53 13.01
C THR A 122 -17.23 7.25 11.79
N VAL A 123 -18.03 8.15 11.20
CA VAL A 123 -17.59 9.01 10.10
C VAL A 123 -16.54 10.01 10.57
N ASP A 124 -16.59 10.44 11.81
CA ASP A 124 -15.62 11.39 12.36
C ASP A 124 -14.24 10.76 12.56
N GLU A 125 -14.21 9.47 12.96
CA GLU A 125 -12.94 8.71 12.97
C GLU A 125 -12.38 8.51 11.55
N MET A 126 -13.24 8.32 10.56
CA MET A 126 -12.80 8.25 9.15
C MET A 126 -12.27 9.61 8.67
N ASP A 127 -12.87 10.74 9.10
CA ASP A 127 -12.39 12.10 8.81
C ASP A 127 -11.00 12.30 9.44
N THR A 128 -10.83 11.93 10.71
CA THR A 128 -9.56 11.98 11.43
C THR A 128 -8.49 11.10 10.77
N LEU A 129 -8.84 9.92 10.29
CA LEU A 129 -7.92 9.01 9.62
C LEU A 129 -7.24 9.64 8.39
N PHE A 130 -7.97 10.44 7.65
CA PHE A 130 -7.50 11.08 6.42
C PHE A 130 -7.23 12.59 6.58
N GLU A 131 -7.20 13.09 7.80
CA GLU A 131 -6.93 14.49 8.07
C GLU A 131 -5.56 14.91 7.50
N GLY A 132 -5.53 16.07 6.85
CA GLY A 132 -4.31 16.62 6.24
C GLY A 132 -3.99 16.08 4.82
N PHE A 133 -4.75 15.12 4.32
CA PHE A 133 -4.62 14.63 2.93
C PHE A 133 -5.79 15.12 2.08
N ASP A 134 -5.51 15.62 0.88
CA ASP A 134 -6.56 15.89 -0.12
C ASP A 134 -6.89 14.58 -0.84
N LEU A 135 -8.06 14.01 -0.53
CA LEU A 135 -8.50 12.74 -1.10
C LEU A 135 -8.88 12.83 -2.59
N CYS A 136 -9.09 14.05 -3.10
CA CYS A 136 -9.41 14.29 -4.50
C CYS A 136 -8.20 14.73 -5.33
N ALA A 137 -7.04 14.88 -4.71
CA ALA A 137 -5.82 15.25 -5.41
C ALA A 137 -5.32 14.12 -6.33
N PRO A 138 -4.83 14.43 -7.53
CA PRO A 138 -4.38 13.43 -8.50
C PRO A 138 -3.17 12.60 -8.03
N ASN A 139 -2.44 13.10 -7.05
CA ASN A 139 -1.30 12.43 -6.45
C ASN A 139 -1.68 11.61 -5.19
N THR A 140 -2.96 11.54 -4.84
CA THR A 140 -3.43 10.78 -3.68
C THR A 140 -4.22 9.56 -4.15
N SER A 141 -3.86 8.39 -3.69
CA SER A 141 -4.62 7.17 -3.90
C SER A 141 -4.88 6.45 -2.58
N THR A 142 -6.06 5.89 -2.46
CA THR A 142 -6.47 5.15 -1.26
C THR A 142 -6.79 3.70 -1.60
N SER A 143 -6.42 2.80 -0.72
CA SER A 143 -6.79 1.39 -0.79
C SER A 143 -7.30 0.96 0.58
N LYS A 144 -8.34 0.18 0.60
CA LYS A 144 -8.97 -0.29 1.84
C LYS A 144 -9.16 -1.78 1.81
N THR A 145 -8.69 -2.46 2.84
CA THR A 145 -8.99 -3.88 3.04
C THR A 145 -10.31 -3.99 3.79
N ILE A 146 -11.34 -4.48 3.12
CA ILE A 146 -12.71 -4.52 3.62
C ILE A 146 -13.31 -5.91 3.40
N ASN A 147 -14.14 -6.35 4.33
CA ASN A 147 -14.96 -7.55 4.23
C ASN A 147 -16.44 -7.23 3.95
N GLY A 148 -17.36 -7.92 4.59
CA GLY A 148 -18.80 -7.82 4.35
C GLY A 148 -19.43 -6.44 4.57
N ASN A 149 -18.77 -5.54 5.29
CA ASN A 149 -19.26 -4.19 5.60
C ASN A 149 -18.70 -3.10 4.68
N TYR A 150 -18.34 -3.43 3.44
CA TYR A 150 -17.69 -2.51 2.51
C TYR A 150 -18.53 -1.26 2.19
N TRP A 151 -19.83 -1.39 2.11
CA TRP A 151 -20.75 -0.32 1.76
C TRP A 151 -20.75 0.83 2.78
N TRP A 152 -20.65 0.52 4.08
CA TRP A 152 -20.55 1.53 5.12
C TRP A 152 -19.22 2.30 5.05
N HIS A 153 -18.12 1.58 4.95
CA HIS A 153 -16.79 2.19 4.83
C HIS A 153 -16.65 3.04 3.56
N LEU A 154 -17.25 2.59 2.47
CA LEU A 154 -17.26 3.33 1.23
C LEU A 154 -18.08 4.61 1.36
N ALA A 155 -19.27 4.54 1.95
CA ALA A 155 -20.13 5.69 2.21
C ALA A 155 -19.45 6.70 3.15
N ALA A 156 -18.83 6.23 4.24
CA ALA A 156 -18.09 7.07 5.16
C ALA A 156 -16.91 7.78 4.45
N PHE A 157 -16.17 7.06 3.63
CA PHE A 157 -15.07 7.62 2.85
C PHE A 157 -15.52 8.70 1.87
N PHE A 158 -16.59 8.46 1.10
CA PHE A 158 -17.12 9.49 0.20
C PHE A 158 -17.66 10.70 0.96
N ASN A 159 -18.28 10.48 2.11
CA ASN A 159 -18.73 11.58 2.96
C ASN A 159 -17.55 12.46 3.40
N VAL A 160 -16.44 11.85 3.83
CA VAL A 160 -15.23 12.59 4.19
C VAL A 160 -14.65 13.34 3.01
N ALA A 161 -14.53 12.70 1.83
CA ALA A 161 -14.02 13.35 0.64
C ALA A 161 -14.89 14.57 0.22
N ILE A 162 -16.21 14.44 0.28
CA ILE A 162 -17.14 15.56 0.02
C ILE A 162 -16.97 16.66 1.07
N LYS A 163 -16.93 16.33 2.37
CA LYS A 163 -16.68 17.30 3.44
C LYS A 163 -15.38 18.08 3.23
N GLN A 164 -14.31 17.42 2.79
CA GLN A 164 -13.04 18.07 2.51
C GLN A 164 -13.17 19.09 1.37
N GLN A 165 -13.85 18.73 0.29
CA GLN A 165 -14.05 19.64 -0.85
C GLN A 165 -14.97 20.83 -0.49
N VAL A 166 -16.02 20.61 0.28
CA VAL A 166 -16.88 21.70 0.78
C VAL A 166 -16.07 22.66 1.64
N ARG A 167 -15.30 22.15 2.63
CA ARG A 167 -14.43 22.98 3.49
C ARG A 167 -13.39 23.76 2.68
N LYS A 168 -12.89 23.18 1.58
CA LYS A 168 -11.94 23.85 0.69
C LYS A 168 -12.63 24.99 -0.07
N PHE A 169 -13.80 24.72 -0.63
CA PHE A 169 -14.58 25.72 -1.33
C PHE A 169 -14.97 26.90 -0.42
N GLU A 170 -15.40 26.63 0.81
CA GLU A 170 -15.75 27.65 1.80
C GLU A 170 -14.55 28.53 2.25
N LYS A 171 -13.34 28.01 2.16
CA LYS A 171 -12.12 28.78 2.46
C LYS A 171 -11.63 29.65 1.31
N GLU A 172 -11.98 29.26 0.08
CA GLU A 172 -11.54 29.97 -1.13
C GLU A 172 -12.52 31.06 -1.55
N ASN A 173 -13.74 31.10 -0.99
CA ASN A 173 -14.78 32.11 -1.20
C ASN A 173 -15.17 32.84 0.07
#